data_78879145e508ea34bc820813d68c5860
#
_entry.id   78879145e508ea34bc820813d68c5860
#
_cell.length_a   1.000
_cell.length_b   1.000
_cell.length_c   1.000
_cell.angle_alpha   90.00
_cell.angle_beta   90.00
_cell.angle_gamma   90.00
#
_symmetry.space_group_name_H-M   'P 1'
#
loop_
_entity.id
_entity.type
_entity.pdbx_description
1 polymer ?
#
loop_
_entity_poly.entity_id
_entity_poly.type
_entity_poly.pdbx_seq_one_letter_code
_entity_poly.pdbx_strand_id
1 'polypeptide(L)'
;LTAVLMTASLAGCGSGKLSNDYVTVNKYKGLEVTEVAKNEVSDDSVEQEIQSRLEAAATEQDVTDRAAQSGDWVNIDYTGTLDGVAFDGGTATGYDLELGSGSFIGASGDYQGFEDQIVGHNTGEEFDITVQFPENYQSSDLAGKPANFHIVLNKIYQKVTPELTDEW
;
A
#
# COMPACT_ATOMS: atom_id res chain seq x y z
N LEU A 1 11.11 40.00 4.41
CA LEU A 1 11.67 40.21 3.07
C LEU A 1 10.66 41.01 2.27
N THR A 2 11.03 42.30 1.96
CA THR A 2 10.25 43.30 1.29
C THR A 2 10.09 42.96 -0.19
N ALA A 3 8.84 42.79 -0.64
CA ALA A 3 8.51 42.68 -2.06
C ALA A 3 8.64 44.06 -2.72
N VAL A 4 9.54 44.17 -3.69
CA VAL A 4 9.66 45.35 -4.56
C VAL A 4 8.60 45.26 -5.65
N LEU A 5 7.60 46.12 -5.57
CA LEU A 5 6.61 46.33 -6.62
C LEU A 5 7.29 47.12 -7.76
N MET A 6 7.64 46.46 -8.86
CA MET A 6 8.00 47.13 -10.10
C MET A 6 6.73 47.51 -10.87
N THR A 7 6.29 48.75 -10.75
CA THR A 7 5.29 49.35 -11.63
C THR A 7 5.94 49.75 -12.93
N ALA A 8 5.86 48.93 -13.97
CA ALA A 8 6.17 49.34 -15.33
C ALA A 8 4.96 50.09 -15.92
N SER A 9 4.99 51.40 -15.91
CA SER A 9 4.02 52.24 -16.61
C SER A 9 4.35 52.25 -18.11
N LEU A 10 3.70 51.40 -18.88
CA LEU A 10 3.65 51.50 -20.34
C LEU A 10 2.49 52.47 -20.73
N ALA A 11 2.83 53.74 -20.93
CA ALA A 11 1.93 54.66 -21.59
C ALA A 11 1.92 54.36 -23.10
N GLY A 12 0.97 53.58 -23.53
CA GLY A 12 0.65 53.30 -24.92
C GLY A 12 -0.79 53.77 -25.21
N CYS A 13 -0.96 54.95 -25.72
CA CYS A 13 -2.21 55.40 -26.34
C CYS A 13 -2.46 54.62 -27.63
N GLY A 14 -3.55 53.84 -27.65
CA GLY A 14 -4.03 53.20 -28.86
C GLY A 14 -5.21 52.30 -28.54
N SER A 15 -6.44 52.81 -28.70
CA SER A 15 -7.66 51.97 -28.70
C SER A 15 -7.80 51.24 -30.05
N GLY A 16 -6.78 50.44 -30.41
CA GLY A 16 -6.82 49.64 -31.62
C GLY A 16 -7.15 48.20 -31.28
N LYS A 17 -8.13 47.62 -31.95
CA LYS A 17 -8.32 46.16 -31.95
C LYS A 17 -7.05 45.52 -32.49
N LEU A 18 -6.40 44.68 -31.69
CA LEU A 18 -5.34 43.83 -32.16
C LEU A 18 -6.01 42.61 -32.82
N SER A 19 -5.99 42.58 -34.13
CA SER A 19 -6.61 41.53 -34.95
C SER A 19 -5.72 41.18 -36.11
N ASN A 20 -5.63 39.91 -36.43
CA ASN A 20 -5.10 39.40 -37.70
C ASN A 20 -6.14 38.45 -38.31
N ASP A 21 -5.81 37.83 -39.44
CA ASP A 21 -6.74 36.96 -40.20
C ASP A 21 -7.25 35.77 -39.39
N TYR A 22 -6.63 35.42 -38.26
CA TYR A 22 -6.93 34.27 -37.44
C TYR A 22 -7.40 34.59 -36.01
N VAL A 23 -7.02 35.77 -35.47
CA VAL A 23 -7.28 36.13 -34.07
C VAL A 23 -7.72 37.56 -33.93
N THR A 24 -8.82 37.80 -33.24
CA THR A 24 -9.28 39.11 -32.82
C THR A 24 -9.24 39.21 -31.31
N VAL A 25 -8.40 40.10 -30.77
CA VAL A 25 -8.33 40.37 -29.33
C VAL A 25 -9.31 41.51 -29.01
N ASN A 26 -10.43 41.19 -28.39
CA ASN A 26 -11.49 42.15 -28.05
C ASN A 26 -11.20 42.94 -26.78
N LYS A 27 -10.44 42.38 -25.85
CA LYS A 27 -10.08 42.98 -24.57
C LYS A 27 -8.69 42.55 -24.16
N TYR A 28 -7.75 43.44 -24.01
CA TYR A 28 -6.39 43.16 -23.52
C TYR A 28 -6.00 44.00 -22.28
N LYS A 29 -6.88 44.93 -21.85
CA LYS A 29 -6.72 45.70 -20.61
C LYS A 29 -7.88 45.42 -19.66
N GLY A 30 -7.57 45.39 -18.37
CA GLY A 30 -8.57 45.11 -17.33
C GLY A 30 -9.06 43.67 -17.34
N LEU A 31 -8.20 42.69 -17.67
CA LEU A 31 -8.46 41.29 -17.41
C LEU A 31 -8.34 41.07 -15.89
N GLU A 32 -9.44 40.65 -15.29
CA GLU A 32 -9.42 40.18 -13.90
C GLU A 32 -8.90 38.76 -13.92
N VAL A 33 -7.72 38.57 -13.34
CA VAL A 33 -7.14 37.25 -13.15
C VAL A 33 -7.42 36.85 -11.70
N THR A 34 -8.19 35.82 -11.51
CA THR A 34 -8.35 35.23 -10.19
C THR A 34 -7.05 34.53 -9.82
N GLU A 35 -6.43 34.97 -8.74
CA GLU A 35 -5.24 34.29 -8.20
C GLU A 35 -5.66 32.87 -7.77
N VAL A 36 -5.12 31.86 -8.43
CA VAL A 36 -5.29 30.49 -8.00
C VAL A 36 -4.43 30.32 -6.76
N ALA A 37 -5.07 30.03 -5.63
CA ALA A 37 -4.35 29.73 -4.41
C ALA A 37 -3.32 28.62 -4.69
N LYS A 38 -2.06 28.86 -4.31
CA LYS A 38 -1.04 27.82 -4.33
C LYS A 38 -1.51 26.68 -3.43
N ASN A 39 -1.52 25.48 -3.97
CA ASN A 39 -1.65 24.31 -3.11
C ASN A 39 -0.44 24.31 -2.16
N GLU A 40 -0.68 24.57 -0.91
CA GLU A 40 0.34 24.41 0.13
C GLU A 40 0.48 22.90 0.39
N VAL A 41 1.67 22.38 0.18
CA VAL A 41 2.02 21.03 0.56
C VAL A 41 2.29 21.07 2.06
N SER A 42 1.51 20.33 2.84
CA SER A 42 1.73 20.24 4.29
C SER A 42 2.97 19.38 4.60
N ASP A 43 3.62 19.65 5.73
CA ASP A 43 4.74 18.87 6.21
C ASP A 43 4.34 17.37 6.37
N ASP A 44 3.13 17.11 6.85
CA ASP A 44 2.59 15.75 6.95
C ASP A 44 2.52 15.02 5.60
N SER A 45 2.16 15.75 4.53
CA SER A 45 2.11 15.17 3.18
C SER A 45 3.50 14.85 2.64
N VAL A 46 4.49 15.65 2.98
CA VAL A 46 5.90 15.41 2.64
C VAL A 46 6.41 14.20 3.39
N GLU A 47 6.12 14.10 4.68
CA GLU A 47 6.55 12.99 5.53
C GLU A 47 5.92 11.66 5.08
N GLN A 48 4.65 11.66 4.71
CA GLN A 48 3.97 10.48 4.12
C GLN A 48 4.61 10.04 2.81
N GLU A 49 4.96 10.98 1.92
CA GLU A 49 5.63 10.64 0.65
C GLU A 49 7.04 10.08 0.89
N ILE A 50 7.79 10.65 1.83
CA ILE A 50 9.12 10.13 2.22
C ILE A 50 8.98 8.70 2.75
N GLN A 51 8.05 8.46 3.66
CA GLN A 51 7.81 7.13 4.23
C GLN A 51 7.42 6.12 3.14
N SER A 52 6.53 6.49 2.24
CA SER A 52 6.13 5.65 1.11
C SER A 52 7.32 5.28 0.20
N ARG A 53 8.23 6.23 -0.03
CA ARG A 53 9.44 5.97 -0.83
C ARG A 53 10.45 5.10 -0.12
N LEU A 54 10.63 5.27 1.18
CA LEU A 54 11.48 4.41 2.00
C LEU A 54 10.94 2.97 1.99
N GLU A 55 9.64 2.79 2.15
CA GLU A 55 9.00 1.48 2.08
C GLU A 55 9.15 0.84 0.69
N ALA A 56 9.00 1.62 -0.37
CA ALA A 56 9.21 1.14 -1.74
C ALA A 56 10.67 0.78 -2.06
N ALA A 57 11.62 1.36 -1.32
CA ALA A 57 13.06 1.07 -1.42
C ALA A 57 13.53 -0.01 -0.44
N ALA A 58 12.60 -0.59 0.34
CA ALA A 58 12.94 -1.65 1.29
C ALA A 58 13.55 -2.85 0.57
N THR A 59 14.56 -3.44 1.19
CA THR A 59 15.22 -4.66 0.72
C THR A 59 14.80 -5.85 1.57
N GLU A 60 14.70 -7.02 0.94
CA GLU A 60 14.43 -8.26 1.66
C GLU A 60 15.72 -8.80 2.29
N GLN A 61 15.63 -9.14 3.56
CA GLN A 61 16.68 -9.83 4.29
C GLN A 61 16.16 -11.18 4.77
N ASP A 62 16.75 -12.27 4.26
CA ASP A 62 16.34 -13.63 4.62
C ASP A 62 16.66 -13.92 6.09
N VAL A 63 15.70 -14.58 6.75
CA VAL A 63 15.82 -15.08 8.11
C VAL A 63 15.96 -16.60 8.03
N THR A 64 17.17 -17.10 8.34
CA THR A 64 17.51 -18.53 8.21
C THR A 64 17.93 -19.18 9.53
N ASP A 65 18.07 -18.40 10.58
CA ASP A 65 18.67 -18.79 11.87
C ASP A 65 17.61 -18.99 12.98
N ARG A 66 16.35 -18.72 12.69
CA ARG A 66 15.23 -18.85 13.64
C ARG A 66 13.91 -19.15 12.94
N ALA A 67 12.94 -19.58 13.72
CA ALA A 67 11.57 -19.72 13.31
C ALA A 67 10.88 -18.36 13.04
N ALA A 68 9.79 -18.39 12.29
CA ALA A 68 8.95 -17.25 11.98
C ALA A 68 8.36 -16.59 13.23
N GLN A 69 8.32 -15.28 13.26
CA GLN A 69 7.77 -14.46 14.34
C GLN A 69 6.76 -13.46 13.78
N SER A 70 5.92 -12.91 14.65
CA SER A 70 5.04 -11.80 14.28
C SER A 70 5.88 -10.60 13.79
N GLY A 71 5.48 -10.00 12.67
CA GLY A 71 6.21 -8.93 11.97
C GLY A 71 7.19 -9.42 10.90
N ASP A 72 7.45 -10.73 10.80
CA ASP A 72 8.18 -11.28 9.68
C ASP A 72 7.29 -11.42 8.45
N TRP A 73 7.88 -11.34 7.29
CA TRP A 73 7.27 -11.73 6.03
C TRP A 73 7.60 -13.19 5.74
N VAL A 74 6.61 -13.90 5.24
CA VAL A 74 6.78 -15.29 4.83
C VAL A 74 6.29 -15.48 3.41
N ASN A 75 7.00 -16.31 2.65
CA ASN A 75 6.54 -16.83 1.37
C ASN A 75 6.01 -18.23 1.58
N ILE A 76 4.75 -18.46 1.25
CA ILE A 76 4.06 -19.71 1.50
C ILE A 76 3.35 -20.25 0.26
N ASP A 77 3.24 -21.57 0.20
CA ASP A 77 2.22 -22.24 -0.59
C ASP A 77 1.13 -22.69 0.35
N TYR A 78 -0.12 -22.58 -0.05
CA TYR A 78 -1.21 -23.11 0.75
C TYR A 78 -2.31 -23.76 -0.10
N THR A 79 -2.96 -24.76 0.48
CA THR A 79 -4.13 -25.42 -0.09
C THR A 79 -5.19 -25.59 0.99
N GLY A 80 -6.28 -24.87 0.86
CA GLY A 80 -7.42 -24.92 1.77
C GLY A 80 -8.47 -25.94 1.32
N THR A 81 -8.98 -26.69 2.29
CA THR A 81 -10.05 -27.65 2.09
C THR A 81 -11.15 -27.49 3.14
N LEU A 82 -12.40 -27.68 2.72
CA LEU A 82 -13.55 -27.80 3.58
C LEU A 82 -14.08 -29.23 3.47
N ASP A 83 -14.13 -29.96 4.58
CA ASP A 83 -14.51 -31.38 4.60
C ASP A 83 -13.70 -32.25 3.61
N GLY A 84 -12.42 -31.91 3.40
CA GLY A 84 -11.52 -32.59 2.48
C GLY A 84 -11.67 -32.19 1.00
N VAL A 85 -12.52 -31.24 0.68
CA VAL A 85 -12.73 -30.73 -0.69
C VAL A 85 -12.14 -29.32 -0.82
N ALA A 86 -11.28 -29.14 -1.82
CA ALA A 86 -10.70 -27.82 -2.10
C ALA A 86 -11.81 -26.84 -2.54
N PHE A 87 -11.69 -25.58 -2.15
CA PHE A 87 -12.64 -24.52 -2.48
C PHE A 87 -11.94 -23.40 -3.27
N ASP A 88 -12.74 -22.64 -4.01
CA ASP A 88 -12.24 -21.55 -4.83
C ASP A 88 -11.61 -20.44 -3.97
N GLY A 89 -10.40 -20.00 -4.35
CA GLY A 89 -9.62 -19.03 -3.59
C GLY A 89 -8.87 -19.61 -2.38
N GLY A 90 -9.02 -20.92 -2.11
CA GLY A 90 -8.32 -21.60 -1.03
C GLY A 90 -6.89 -22.04 -1.35
N THR A 91 -6.39 -21.83 -2.57
CA THR A 91 -5.06 -22.29 -2.98
C THR A 91 -4.24 -21.17 -3.59
N ALA A 92 -2.98 -21.07 -3.17
CA ALA A 92 -1.98 -20.23 -3.82
C ALA A 92 -0.58 -20.83 -3.68
N THR A 93 0.33 -20.39 -4.52
CA THR A 93 1.75 -20.74 -4.49
C THR A 93 2.58 -19.48 -4.53
N GLY A 94 3.66 -19.45 -3.72
CA GLY A 94 4.57 -18.30 -3.64
C GLY A 94 3.88 -17.04 -3.12
N TYR A 95 2.95 -17.18 -2.19
CA TYR A 95 2.22 -16.04 -1.62
C TYR A 95 3.02 -15.38 -0.51
N ASP A 96 3.24 -14.07 -0.62
CA ASP A 96 3.93 -13.28 0.40
C ASP A 96 2.92 -12.73 1.41
N LEU A 97 3.16 -13.01 2.69
CA LEU A 97 2.30 -12.66 3.80
C LEU A 97 3.12 -12.06 4.95
N GLU A 98 2.68 -10.94 5.49
CA GLU A 98 3.22 -10.37 6.72
C GLU A 98 2.47 -10.97 7.93
N LEU A 99 3.19 -11.64 8.82
CA LEU A 99 2.63 -12.25 10.02
C LEU A 99 2.25 -11.21 11.06
N GLY A 100 0.99 -11.22 11.48
CA GLY A 100 0.43 -10.24 12.41
C GLY A 100 -0.20 -9.03 11.71
N SER A 101 -0.27 -9.02 10.38
CA SER A 101 -0.95 -7.96 9.61
C SER A 101 -2.47 -8.00 9.74
N GLY A 102 -3.03 -9.17 10.06
CA GLY A 102 -4.47 -9.42 10.06
C GLY A 102 -5.09 -9.48 8.67
N SER A 103 -4.27 -9.71 7.64
CA SER A 103 -4.72 -9.77 6.23
C SER A 103 -5.46 -11.05 5.89
N PHE A 104 -5.21 -12.12 6.66
CA PHE A 104 -5.87 -13.41 6.52
C PHE A 104 -6.96 -13.61 7.56
N ILE A 105 -7.47 -14.87 7.64
CA ILE A 105 -8.52 -15.24 8.58
C ILE A 105 -7.98 -15.13 10.00
N GLY A 106 -8.53 -14.22 10.77
CA GLY A 106 -8.19 -14.03 12.18
C GLY A 106 -8.74 -15.14 13.07
N ALA A 107 -8.40 -15.08 14.36
CA ALA A 107 -8.93 -16.00 15.36
C ALA A 107 -10.47 -15.92 15.43
N SER A 108 -11.14 -17.06 15.45
CA SER A 108 -12.60 -17.14 15.51
C SER A 108 -13.01 -18.41 16.30
N GLY A 109 -13.94 -18.22 17.25
CA GLY A 109 -14.34 -19.31 18.13
C GLY A 109 -13.18 -19.88 18.94
N ASP A 110 -12.96 -21.17 18.87
CA ASP A 110 -11.86 -21.88 19.54
C ASP A 110 -10.60 -22.02 18.66
N TYR A 111 -10.61 -21.42 17.45
CA TYR A 111 -9.52 -21.52 16.49
C TYR A 111 -8.64 -20.27 16.49
N GLN A 112 -7.32 -20.48 16.42
CA GLN A 112 -6.34 -19.41 16.23
C GLN A 112 -6.43 -18.87 14.80
N GLY A 113 -5.92 -17.65 14.60
CA GLY A 113 -5.82 -17.05 13.28
C GLY A 113 -4.84 -17.79 12.36
N PHE A 114 -5.01 -17.59 11.06
CA PHE A 114 -4.15 -18.20 10.04
C PHE A 114 -2.67 -17.81 10.25
N GLU A 115 -2.42 -16.52 10.42
CA GLU A 115 -1.07 -15.98 10.61
C GLU A 115 -0.44 -16.43 11.92
N ASP A 116 -1.22 -16.50 13.00
CA ASP A 116 -0.77 -16.90 14.32
C ASP A 116 -0.27 -18.36 14.36
N GLN A 117 -0.85 -19.23 13.55
CA GLN A 117 -0.48 -20.64 13.47
C GLN A 117 0.79 -20.87 12.66
N ILE A 118 1.23 -19.92 11.82
CA ILE A 118 2.51 -19.99 11.09
C ILE A 118 3.69 -19.58 11.98
N VAL A 119 3.43 -18.74 12.98
CA VAL A 119 4.47 -18.33 13.95
C VAL A 119 5.05 -19.56 14.66
N GLY A 120 6.37 -19.65 14.71
CA GLY A 120 7.10 -20.75 15.34
C GLY A 120 7.54 -21.86 14.38
N HIS A 121 7.11 -21.82 13.12
CA HIS A 121 7.59 -22.74 12.08
C HIS A 121 8.84 -22.22 11.38
N ASN A 122 9.64 -23.14 10.82
CA ASN A 122 10.89 -22.82 10.13
C ASN A 122 10.73 -22.92 8.62
N THR A 123 11.62 -22.24 7.90
CA THR A 123 11.71 -22.36 6.44
C THR A 123 11.87 -23.83 6.02
N GLY A 124 11.08 -24.24 5.03
CA GLY A 124 11.05 -25.60 4.49
C GLY A 124 10.11 -26.55 5.24
N GLU A 125 9.43 -26.11 6.28
CA GLU A 125 8.43 -26.93 6.97
C GLU A 125 7.12 -27.00 6.18
N GLU A 126 6.50 -28.16 6.23
CA GLU A 126 5.14 -28.45 5.74
C GLU A 126 4.27 -28.83 6.95
N PHE A 127 3.12 -28.20 7.09
CA PHE A 127 2.23 -28.43 8.22
C PHE A 127 0.78 -28.09 7.87
N ASP A 128 -0.13 -28.61 8.69
CA ASP A 128 -1.56 -28.34 8.54
C ASP A 128 -2.05 -27.43 9.66
N ILE A 129 -2.88 -26.47 9.29
CA ILE A 129 -3.57 -25.59 10.24
C ILE A 129 -5.06 -25.68 10.04
N THR A 130 -5.82 -25.37 11.08
CA THR A 130 -7.28 -25.23 10.99
C THR A 130 -7.69 -23.85 11.41
N VAL A 131 -8.46 -23.17 10.58
CA VAL A 131 -9.04 -21.86 10.87
C VAL A 131 -10.55 -21.89 10.72
N GLN A 132 -11.25 -21.06 11.46
CA GLN A 132 -12.69 -20.91 11.31
C GLN A 132 -12.99 -19.60 10.57
N PHE A 133 -13.71 -19.69 9.46
CA PHE A 133 -14.22 -18.51 8.76
C PHE A 133 -15.23 -17.77 9.66
N PRO A 134 -15.20 -16.41 9.68
CA PRO A 134 -16.18 -15.66 10.45
C PRO A 134 -17.60 -15.88 9.91
N GLU A 135 -18.61 -15.76 10.78
CA GLU A 135 -20.01 -15.99 10.40
C GLU A 135 -20.52 -15.05 9.31
N ASN A 136 -19.93 -13.84 9.22
CA ASN A 136 -20.25 -12.82 8.21
C ASN A 136 -19.35 -12.89 6.97
N TYR A 137 -18.68 -14.03 6.73
CA TYR A 137 -17.82 -14.19 5.56
C TYR A 137 -18.64 -14.12 4.27
N GLN A 138 -18.05 -13.54 3.21
CA GLN A 138 -18.75 -13.26 1.94
C GLN A 138 -19.31 -14.49 1.25
N SER A 139 -18.62 -15.64 1.38
CA SER A 139 -19.09 -16.92 0.86
C SER A 139 -19.94 -17.64 1.92
N SER A 140 -21.23 -17.82 1.65
CA SER A 140 -22.15 -18.57 2.51
C SER A 140 -21.74 -20.03 2.71
N ASP A 141 -20.97 -20.58 1.76
CA ASP A 141 -20.51 -21.97 1.83
C ASP A 141 -19.35 -22.16 2.81
N LEU A 142 -18.63 -21.07 3.12
CA LEU A 142 -17.50 -21.03 4.05
C LEU A 142 -17.84 -20.38 5.38
N ALA A 143 -18.81 -19.47 5.42
CA ALA A 143 -19.18 -18.70 6.61
C ALA A 143 -19.43 -19.58 7.84
N GLY A 144 -18.76 -19.28 8.95
CA GLY A 144 -18.87 -19.99 10.22
C GLY A 144 -18.26 -21.40 10.24
N LYS A 145 -17.67 -21.86 9.14
CA LYS A 145 -17.14 -23.23 9.03
C LYS A 145 -15.65 -23.30 9.27
N PRO A 146 -15.16 -24.39 9.91
CA PRO A 146 -13.74 -24.66 10.01
C PRO A 146 -13.21 -25.20 8.68
N ALA A 147 -12.06 -24.70 8.23
CA ALA A 147 -11.34 -25.19 7.06
C ALA A 147 -9.91 -25.57 7.42
N ASN A 148 -9.41 -26.61 6.78
CA ASN A 148 -8.03 -27.05 6.93
C ASN A 148 -7.19 -26.48 5.80
N PHE A 149 -6.02 -25.98 6.14
CA PHE A 149 -5.02 -25.51 5.19
C PHE A 149 -3.74 -26.29 5.35
N HIS A 150 -3.28 -26.87 4.26
CA HIS A 150 -1.94 -27.40 4.14
C HIS A 150 -1.00 -26.28 3.71
N ILE A 151 0.05 -26.03 4.47
CA ILE A 151 0.99 -24.91 4.31
C ILE A 151 2.38 -25.47 4.03
N VAL A 152 3.06 -24.90 3.04
CA VAL A 152 4.51 -25.05 2.83
C VAL A 152 5.16 -23.71 3.06
N LEU A 153 6.04 -23.61 4.04
CA LEU A 153 6.77 -22.38 4.38
C LEU A 153 8.06 -22.31 3.56
N ASN A 154 8.01 -21.59 2.42
CA ASN A 154 9.13 -21.53 1.48
C ASN A 154 10.27 -20.63 1.97
N LYS A 155 9.95 -19.50 2.61
CA LYS A 155 10.92 -18.46 2.98
C LYS A 155 10.39 -17.64 4.15
N ILE A 156 11.30 -17.23 5.03
CA ILE A 156 11.07 -16.22 6.06
C ILE A 156 12.01 -15.05 5.74
N TYR A 157 11.50 -13.82 5.74
CA TYR A 157 12.32 -12.63 5.48
C TYR A 157 11.78 -11.40 6.21
N GLN A 158 12.62 -10.39 6.34
CA GLN A 158 12.25 -9.07 6.84
C GLN A 158 12.43 -8.04 5.74
N LYS A 159 11.53 -7.07 5.69
CA LYS A 159 11.70 -5.88 4.84
C LYS A 159 12.45 -4.82 5.63
N VAL A 160 13.66 -4.53 5.21
CA VAL A 160 14.51 -3.52 5.84
C VAL A 160 14.45 -2.25 5.00
N THR A 161 13.82 -1.22 5.55
CA THR A 161 13.79 0.10 4.93
C THR A 161 15.14 0.79 5.10
N PRO A 162 15.68 1.48 4.09
CA PRO A 162 16.89 2.26 4.22
C PRO A 162 16.66 3.43 5.18
N GLU A 163 17.74 3.87 5.85
CA GLU A 163 17.71 5.09 6.64
C GLU A 163 17.64 6.32 5.72
N LEU A 164 16.85 7.31 6.12
CA LEU A 164 16.79 8.59 5.43
C LEU A 164 18.09 9.36 5.71
N THR A 165 18.90 9.53 4.68
CA THR A 165 20.15 10.30 4.74
C THR A 165 20.11 11.43 3.72
N ASP A 166 21.00 12.42 3.88
CA ASP A 166 21.13 13.54 2.93
C ASP A 166 21.49 13.08 1.50
N GLU A 167 22.09 11.90 1.37
CA GLU A 167 22.46 11.30 0.08
C GLU A 167 21.27 10.56 -0.58
N TRP A 168 20.32 10.14 0.21
CA TRP A 168 19.15 9.39 -0.26
C TRP A 168 18.09 10.35 -0.85
#